data_bf17c87fa808d7a9c645c0690478af97
#
_entry.id   bf17c87fa808d7a9c645c0690478af97
#
_cell.length_a   1.000
_cell.length_b   1.000
_cell.length_c   1.000
_cell.angle_alpha   90.00
_cell.angle_beta   90.00
_cell.angle_gamma   90.00
#
_symmetry.space_group_name_H-M   'P 1'
#
loop_
_entity.id
_entity.type
_entity.pdbx_description
1 polymer ?
#
loop_
_entity_poly.entity_id
_entity_poly.type
_entity_poly.pdbx_seq_one_letter_code
_entity_poly.pdbx_strand_id
1 'polypeptide(L)'
;MKAIVCKEFGPPSALVLEEMEPLSPKKNEILIDIHAAGVNFPDTLIIKDMYQFKPALPFTPGNEVAGIVSAVGEEVTNYKVGDEVMAMPPFGGYAEQIIATPSQVSKKPANMDFATAACFSTTYGTSHYGLKDKAKLKEGETVLILGASGGVGISAIEIAKAMGAKVIAAASTDEKLVVCKEYGADELINYGNYDLSDRDQVKFFRADIAKASDGKGPDVIYDPLGDKFSEPALRSIGWGGRHLVIGFAAGEIPKIPLNLYLVKGCSMVGVFWGAFVMREPQNHLANMDQLSKWHEEGKIKAPITQMFPLEKAADALDHILARKAVGKIALTTSFYKK
;
A
#
# COMPACT_ATOMS: atom_id res chain seq x y z
N MET A 1 -20.41 8.21 -18.41
CA MET A 1 -19.81 7.39 -17.35
C MET A 1 -19.75 8.18 -16.04
N LYS A 2 -19.87 7.52 -14.90
CA LYS A 2 -19.71 8.16 -13.59
C LYS A 2 -18.24 8.27 -13.20
N ALA A 3 -17.85 9.39 -12.57
CA ALA A 3 -16.53 9.61 -12.00
C ALA A 3 -16.59 10.48 -10.74
N ILE A 4 -15.66 10.24 -9.84
CA ILE A 4 -15.42 11.10 -8.67
C ILE A 4 -14.42 12.18 -9.07
N VAL A 5 -14.82 13.44 -8.95
CA VAL A 5 -14.02 14.58 -9.43
C VAL A 5 -13.58 15.45 -8.26
N CYS A 6 -12.29 15.73 -8.20
CA CYS A 6 -11.69 16.74 -7.33
C CYS A 6 -11.67 18.08 -8.12
N LYS A 7 -12.60 18.97 -7.80
CA LYS A 7 -12.70 20.31 -8.43
C LYS A 7 -11.86 21.36 -7.73
N GLU A 8 -11.65 21.15 -6.43
CA GLU A 8 -10.81 21.98 -5.57
C GLU A 8 -10.09 21.08 -4.56
N PHE A 9 -8.92 21.50 -4.11
CA PHE A 9 -8.21 20.78 -3.07
C PHE A 9 -8.92 20.89 -1.73
N GLY A 10 -9.11 19.75 -1.02
CA GLY A 10 -9.84 19.76 0.23
C GLY A 10 -9.97 18.38 0.89
N PRO A 11 -10.85 18.27 1.90
CA PRO A 11 -11.17 16.98 2.54
C PRO A 11 -11.93 16.08 1.56
N PRO A 12 -12.06 14.76 1.86
CA PRO A 12 -12.84 13.83 1.04
C PRO A 12 -14.24 14.30 0.70
N SER A 13 -14.89 15.05 1.59
CA SER A 13 -16.24 15.62 1.39
C SER A 13 -16.33 16.68 0.29
N ALA A 14 -15.20 17.22 -0.18
CA ALA A 14 -15.15 18.14 -1.32
C ALA A 14 -15.18 17.42 -2.69
N LEU A 15 -15.04 16.10 -2.70
CA LEU A 15 -15.14 15.30 -3.91
C LEU A 15 -16.59 15.23 -4.42
N VAL A 16 -16.77 15.34 -5.73
CA VAL A 16 -18.08 15.37 -6.38
C VAL A 16 -18.24 14.19 -7.33
N LEU A 17 -19.37 13.50 -7.25
CA LEU A 17 -19.76 12.50 -8.26
C LEU A 17 -20.31 13.26 -9.48
N GLU A 18 -19.76 12.99 -10.67
CA GLU A 18 -20.21 13.57 -11.93
C GLU A 18 -20.50 12.49 -12.98
N GLU A 19 -21.42 12.82 -13.87
CA GLU A 19 -21.60 12.11 -15.14
C GLU A 19 -20.74 12.79 -16.21
N MET A 20 -19.84 12.02 -16.81
CA MET A 20 -18.92 12.48 -17.85
C MET A 20 -19.22 11.75 -19.16
N GLU A 21 -18.84 12.37 -20.28
CA GLU A 21 -18.90 11.70 -21.58
C GLU A 21 -18.04 10.41 -21.56
N PRO A 22 -18.46 9.36 -22.30
CA PRO A 22 -17.66 8.16 -22.47
C PRO A 22 -16.28 8.47 -23.07
N LEU A 23 -15.26 7.76 -22.61
CA LEU A 23 -13.90 7.93 -23.11
C LEU A 23 -13.69 7.17 -24.43
N SER A 24 -12.79 7.67 -25.26
CA SER A 24 -12.36 7.00 -26.50
C SER A 24 -10.83 6.95 -26.55
N PRO A 25 -10.23 5.75 -26.75
CA PRO A 25 -8.78 5.61 -26.75
C PRO A 25 -8.18 6.19 -28.05
N LYS A 26 -7.03 6.85 -27.94
CA LYS A 26 -6.18 7.22 -29.07
C LYS A 26 -5.42 5.99 -29.59
N LYS A 27 -4.60 6.19 -30.64
CA LYS A 27 -3.89 5.12 -31.36
C LYS A 27 -3.12 4.15 -30.45
N ASN A 28 -2.41 4.63 -29.43
CA ASN A 28 -1.60 3.85 -28.51
C ASN A 28 -2.18 3.87 -27.09
N GLU A 29 -3.52 3.79 -26.98
CA GLU A 29 -4.22 3.81 -25.69
C GLU A 29 -5.18 2.63 -25.58
N ILE A 30 -5.47 2.26 -24.35
CA ILE A 30 -6.39 1.19 -23.97
C ILE A 30 -7.51 1.81 -23.14
N LEU A 31 -8.76 1.57 -23.51
CA LEU A 31 -9.91 1.89 -22.68
C LEU A 31 -10.26 0.66 -21.82
N ILE A 32 -10.38 0.89 -20.52
CA ILE A 32 -10.72 -0.12 -19.54
C ILE A 32 -12.02 0.25 -18.85
N ASP A 33 -13.00 -0.65 -18.88
CA ASP A 33 -14.18 -0.59 -18.02
C ASP A 33 -13.76 -1.09 -16.64
N ILE A 34 -13.76 -0.18 -15.66
CA ILE A 34 -13.25 -0.43 -14.30
C ILE A 34 -14.29 -1.24 -13.53
N HIS A 35 -13.90 -2.40 -13.05
CA HIS A 35 -14.70 -3.20 -12.12
C HIS A 35 -14.43 -2.78 -10.67
N ALA A 36 -13.16 -2.59 -10.32
CA ALA A 36 -12.77 -2.15 -9.00
C ALA A 36 -11.58 -1.18 -9.05
N ALA A 37 -11.49 -0.30 -8.06
CA ALA A 37 -10.36 0.59 -7.83
C ALA A 37 -9.86 0.46 -6.39
N GLY A 38 -8.54 0.39 -6.20
CA GLY A 38 -7.91 0.34 -4.88
C GLY A 38 -7.90 1.71 -4.21
N VAL A 39 -8.22 1.76 -2.92
CA VAL A 39 -8.13 2.99 -2.12
C VAL A 39 -6.83 2.97 -1.32
N ASN A 40 -6.04 4.03 -1.50
CA ASN A 40 -4.71 4.15 -0.92
C ASN A 40 -4.57 5.42 -0.06
N PHE A 41 -3.68 5.38 0.94
CA PHE A 41 -3.39 6.56 1.77
C PHE A 41 -2.92 7.77 0.95
N PRO A 42 -2.06 7.63 -0.10
CA PRO A 42 -1.71 8.73 -0.99
C PRO A 42 -2.90 9.46 -1.63
N ASP A 43 -4.02 8.78 -1.88
CA ASP A 43 -5.22 9.42 -2.44
C ASP A 43 -5.75 10.51 -1.51
N THR A 44 -5.66 10.30 -0.19
CA THR A 44 -6.04 11.30 0.82
C THR A 44 -5.13 12.52 0.84
N LEU A 45 -3.90 12.38 0.36
CA LEU A 45 -2.91 13.45 0.29
C LEU A 45 -3.01 14.22 -1.04
N ILE A 46 -3.23 13.49 -2.16
CA ILE A 46 -3.35 14.09 -3.51
C ILE A 46 -4.52 15.07 -3.56
N ILE A 47 -5.68 14.69 -3.01
CA ILE A 47 -6.86 15.59 -2.98
C ILE A 47 -6.68 16.82 -2.08
N LYS A 48 -5.61 16.89 -1.27
CA LYS A 48 -5.25 18.02 -0.40
C LYS A 48 -4.02 18.81 -0.88
N ASP A 49 -3.50 18.52 -2.08
CA ASP A 49 -2.23 19.08 -2.59
C ASP A 49 -1.01 18.79 -1.69
N MET A 50 -1.03 17.69 -0.94
CA MET A 50 -0.01 17.31 0.05
C MET A 50 0.89 16.16 -0.42
N TYR A 51 0.75 15.70 -1.67
CA TYR A 51 1.56 14.61 -2.23
C TYR A 51 2.60 15.14 -3.21
N GLN A 52 3.63 14.32 -3.52
CA GLN A 52 4.71 14.71 -4.46
C GLN A 52 4.22 14.86 -5.90
N PHE A 53 3.22 14.07 -6.31
CA PHE A 53 2.56 14.21 -7.59
C PHE A 53 1.31 15.09 -7.43
N LYS A 54 1.21 16.13 -8.28
CA LYS A 54 0.18 17.17 -8.18
C LYS A 54 -0.58 17.29 -9.50
N PRO A 55 -1.71 16.58 -9.67
CA PRO A 55 -2.54 16.74 -10.86
C PRO A 55 -3.13 18.15 -10.95
N ALA A 56 -3.30 18.67 -12.16
CA ALA A 56 -4.05 19.91 -12.38
C ALA A 56 -5.55 19.66 -12.11
N LEU A 57 -6.20 20.63 -11.46
CA LEU A 57 -7.66 20.62 -11.24
C LEU A 57 -8.42 20.98 -12.53
N PRO A 58 -9.59 20.38 -12.80
CA PRO A 58 -10.18 19.26 -12.06
C PRO A 58 -9.54 17.92 -12.45
N PHE A 59 -9.53 16.96 -11.54
CA PHE A 59 -9.05 15.59 -11.82
C PHE A 59 -9.86 14.54 -11.07
N THR A 60 -9.80 13.29 -11.53
CA THR A 60 -10.36 12.11 -10.84
C THR A 60 -9.23 11.42 -10.06
N PRO A 61 -9.36 11.18 -8.73
CA PRO A 61 -8.37 10.45 -7.95
C PRO A 61 -8.27 8.97 -8.31
N GLY A 62 -7.39 8.23 -7.60
CA GLY A 62 -7.20 6.79 -7.75
C GLY A 62 -6.17 6.44 -8.82
N ASN A 63 -5.18 5.63 -8.42
CA ASN A 63 -4.05 5.26 -9.29
C ASN A 63 -3.90 3.74 -9.49
N GLU A 64 -4.88 2.95 -9.08
CA GLU A 64 -4.81 1.49 -9.07
C GLU A 64 -6.20 0.92 -9.36
N VAL A 65 -6.34 0.20 -10.48
CA VAL A 65 -7.63 -0.33 -10.94
C VAL A 65 -7.51 -1.74 -11.51
N ALA A 66 -8.61 -2.46 -11.53
CA ALA A 66 -8.76 -3.68 -12.31
C ALA A 66 -10.09 -3.67 -13.05
N GLY A 67 -10.10 -4.22 -14.26
CA GLY A 67 -11.26 -4.20 -15.12
C GLY A 67 -11.06 -4.98 -16.41
N ILE A 68 -11.91 -4.70 -17.38
CA ILE A 68 -11.93 -5.36 -18.69
C ILE A 68 -11.62 -4.33 -19.78
N VAL A 69 -10.75 -4.70 -20.70
CA VAL A 69 -10.47 -3.89 -21.89
C VAL A 69 -11.73 -3.79 -22.74
N SER A 70 -12.28 -2.58 -22.92
CA SER A 70 -13.48 -2.34 -23.71
C SER A 70 -13.18 -1.77 -25.10
N ALA A 71 -12.03 -1.11 -25.30
CA ALA A 71 -11.53 -0.72 -26.62
C ALA A 71 -10.00 -0.58 -26.60
N VAL A 72 -9.38 -0.72 -27.76
CA VAL A 72 -7.93 -0.53 -27.98
C VAL A 72 -7.69 0.36 -29.19
N GLY A 73 -6.67 1.21 -29.11
CA GLY A 73 -6.20 2.00 -30.25
C GLY A 73 -5.49 1.13 -31.29
N GLU A 74 -5.41 1.62 -32.53
CA GLU A 74 -4.91 0.86 -33.69
C GLU A 74 -3.43 0.39 -33.58
N GLU A 75 -2.62 1.03 -32.73
CA GLU A 75 -1.21 0.71 -32.49
C GLU A 75 -1.01 -0.27 -31.31
N VAL A 76 -2.08 -0.62 -30.59
CA VAL A 76 -2.00 -1.55 -29.45
C VAL A 76 -2.05 -2.98 -29.97
N THR A 77 -0.98 -3.74 -29.78
CA THR A 77 -0.85 -5.12 -30.27
C THR A 77 -0.88 -6.18 -29.16
N ASN A 78 -0.63 -5.77 -27.90
CA ASN A 78 -0.44 -6.69 -26.77
C ASN A 78 -1.72 -6.96 -25.97
N TYR A 79 -2.79 -6.21 -26.24
CA TYR A 79 -4.10 -6.32 -25.58
C TYR A 79 -5.22 -6.30 -26.59
N LYS A 80 -6.35 -6.89 -26.22
CA LYS A 80 -7.59 -6.94 -27.03
C LYS A 80 -8.81 -6.74 -26.15
N VAL A 81 -9.91 -6.34 -26.78
CA VAL A 81 -11.22 -6.26 -26.10
C VAL A 81 -11.56 -7.58 -25.43
N GLY A 82 -11.99 -7.51 -24.18
CA GLY A 82 -12.31 -8.64 -23.33
C GLY A 82 -11.17 -9.14 -22.44
N ASP A 83 -9.93 -8.64 -22.60
CA ASP A 83 -8.84 -8.99 -21.70
C ASP A 83 -9.10 -8.44 -20.29
N GLU A 84 -8.95 -9.29 -19.27
CA GLU A 84 -8.98 -8.88 -17.86
C GLU A 84 -7.62 -8.34 -17.45
N VAL A 85 -7.62 -7.11 -16.93
CA VAL A 85 -6.38 -6.37 -16.68
C VAL A 85 -6.37 -5.66 -15.32
N MET A 86 -5.15 -5.40 -14.85
CA MET A 86 -4.84 -4.42 -13.81
C MET A 86 -4.17 -3.22 -14.50
N ALA A 87 -4.43 -2.01 -14.03
CA ALA A 87 -3.77 -0.83 -14.54
C ALA A 87 -3.37 0.13 -13.42
N MET A 88 -2.25 0.83 -13.63
CA MET A 88 -1.69 1.78 -12.70
C MET A 88 -1.44 3.14 -13.37
N PRO A 89 -2.50 3.82 -13.78
CA PRO A 89 -2.38 5.20 -14.24
C PRO A 89 -2.02 6.13 -13.06
N PRO A 90 -1.44 7.31 -13.30
CA PRO A 90 -1.08 8.23 -12.22
C PRO A 90 -2.29 8.76 -11.42
N PHE A 91 -3.47 8.82 -12.04
CA PHE A 91 -4.78 9.22 -11.48
C PHE A 91 -5.90 8.78 -12.44
N GLY A 92 -7.16 8.96 -12.06
CA GLY A 92 -8.33 8.66 -12.91
C GLY A 92 -9.08 7.38 -12.53
N GLY A 93 -8.60 6.63 -11.54
CA GLY A 93 -9.15 5.31 -11.19
C GLY A 93 -10.51 5.34 -10.47
N TYR A 94 -10.92 6.47 -9.89
CA TYR A 94 -12.23 6.58 -9.23
C TYR A 94 -13.33 6.95 -10.24
N ALA A 95 -13.45 6.14 -11.26
CA ALA A 95 -14.41 6.29 -12.35
C ALA A 95 -14.87 4.92 -12.86
N GLU A 96 -15.89 4.91 -13.72
CA GLU A 96 -16.33 3.70 -14.40
C GLU A 96 -15.40 3.30 -15.56
N GLN A 97 -14.69 4.26 -16.16
CA GLN A 97 -13.77 4.03 -17.28
C GLN A 97 -12.47 4.78 -17.09
N ILE A 98 -11.39 4.25 -17.64
CA ILE A 98 -10.09 4.90 -17.68
C ILE A 98 -9.36 4.61 -18.98
N ILE A 99 -8.60 5.61 -19.44
CA ILE A 99 -7.60 5.45 -20.51
C ILE A 99 -6.24 5.15 -19.86
N ALA A 100 -5.57 4.13 -20.35
CA ALA A 100 -4.21 3.78 -19.96
C ALA A 100 -3.34 3.49 -21.20
N THR A 101 -2.03 3.66 -21.05
CA THR A 101 -1.08 3.19 -22.06
C THR A 101 -0.68 1.74 -21.80
N PRO A 102 -0.23 0.96 -22.81
CA PRO A 102 0.20 -0.43 -22.62
C PRO A 102 1.24 -0.64 -21.50
N SER A 103 2.09 0.34 -21.24
CA SER A 103 3.11 0.29 -20.18
C SER A 103 2.54 0.41 -18.77
N GLN A 104 1.30 0.88 -18.63
CA GLN A 104 0.59 1.02 -17.35
C GLN A 104 -0.33 -0.17 -17.06
N VAL A 105 -0.46 -1.11 -18.00
CA VAL A 105 -1.41 -2.22 -17.94
C VAL A 105 -0.67 -3.54 -17.82
N SER A 106 -1.18 -4.44 -17.00
CA SER A 106 -0.75 -5.83 -16.91
C SER A 106 -1.98 -6.76 -16.91
N LYS A 107 -1.79 -8.03 -17.33
CA LYS A 107 -2.87 -9.01 -17.25
C LYS A 107 -3.18 -9.32 -15.79
N LYS A 108 -4.46 -9.39 -15.47
CA LYS A 108 -4.94 -9.83 -14.15
C LYS A 108 -4.63 -11.32 -13.99
N PRO A 109 -4.00 -11.76 -12.88
CA PRO A 109 -3.87 -13.18 -12.56
C PRO A 109 -5.26 -13.85 -12.55
N ALA A 110 -5.35 -15.04 -13.15
CA ALA A 110 -6.63 -15.74 -13.33
C ALA A 110 -7.32 -16.10 -12.00
N ASN A 111 -6.56 -16.30 -10.94
CA ASN A 111 -7.04 -16.65 -9.60
C ASN A 111 -7.34 -15.42 -8.70
N MET A 112 -7.21 -14.20 -9.21
CA MET A 112 -7.62 -12.99 -8.51
C MET A 112 -9.00 -12.53 -8.97
N ASP A 113 -9.87 -12.13 -8.05
CA ASP A 113 -11.03 -11.32 -8.38
C ASP A 113 -10.62 -9.86 -8.69
N PHE A 114 -11.54 -9.06 -9.23
CA PHE A 114 -11.23 -7.69 -9.60
C PHE A 114 -10.90 -6.79 -8.40
N ALA A 115 -11.53 -7.01 -7.24
CA ALA A 115 -11.24 -6.21 -6.05
C ALA A 115 -9.83 -6.49 -5.52
N THR A 116 -9.43 -7.76 -5.44
CA THR A 116 -8.08 -8.17 -5.08
C THR A 116 -7.06 -7.60 -6.07
N ALA A 117 -7.30 -7.77 -7.36
CA ALA A 117 -6.41 -7.28 -8.42
C ALA A 117 -6.23 -5.76 -8.39
N ALA A 118 -7.33 -4.99 -8.18
CA ALA A 118 -7.29 -3.54 -8.05
C ALA A 118 -6.56 -3.02 -6.81
N CYS A 119 -6.27 -3.87 -5.84
CA CYS A 119 -5.64 -3.50 -4.57
C CYS A 119 -4.24 -4.10 -4.37
N PHE A 120 -3.75 -4.82 -5.38
CA PHE A 120 -2.57 -5.67 -5.24
C PHE A 120 -1.26 -4.91 -5.47
N SER A 121 -1.19 -4.16 -6.57
CA SER A 121 0.08 -3.64 -7.07
C SER A 121 0.74 -2.65 -6.11
N THR A 122 -0.01 -1.69 -5.57
CA THR A 122 0.55 -0.63 -4.72
C THR A 122 1.06 -1.18 -3.40
N THR A 123 0.27 -1.97 -2.68
CA THR A 123 0.67 -2.44 -1.35
C THR A 123 1.68 -3.57 -1.39
N TYR A 124 1.45 -4.59 -2.23
CA TYR A 124 2.37 -5.72 -2.36
C TYR A 124 3.66 -5.32 -3.06
N GLY A 125 3.58 -4.49 -4.11
CA GLY A 125 4.75 -3.94 -4.79
C GLY A 125 5.62 -3.10 -3.86
N THR A 126 5.02 -2.21 -3.06
CA THR A 126 5.74 -1.41 -2.06
C THR A 126 6.44 -2.28 -1.03
N SER A 127 5.72 -3.24 -0.44
CA SER A 127 6.26 -4.09 0.63
C SER A 127 7.33 -5.05 0.09
N HIS A 128 7.14 -5.62 -1.10
CA HIS A 128 8.13 -6.48 -1.72
C HIS A 128 9.42 -5.73 -2.07
N TYR A 129 9.29 -4.56 -2.71
CA TYR A 129 10.43 -3.70 -2.99
C TYR A 129 11.17 -3.28 -1.71
N GLY A 130 10.42 -2.89 -0.67
CA GLY A 130 10.99 -2.52 0.63
C GLY A 130 11.77 -3.67 1.27
N LEU A 131 11.16 -4.84 1.40
CA LEU A 131 11.76 -5.97 2.11
C LEU A 131 12.83 -6.67 1.29
N LYS A 132 12.57 -6.99 0.02
CA LYS A 132 13.50 -7.71 -0.86
C LYS A 132 14.64 -6.82 -1.35
N ASP A 133 14.32 -5.71 -2.04
CA ASP A 133 15.34 -4.96 -2.77
C ASP A 133 16.07 -3.96 -1.88
N LYS A 134 15.34 -3.28 -0.98
CA LYS A 134 15.90 -2.23 -0.12
C LYS A 134 16.48 -2.78 1.17
N ALA A 135 15.74 -3.60 1.91
CA ALA A 135 16.24 -4.22 3.12
C ALA A 135 17.14 -5.42 2.84
N LYS A 136 17.00 -6.08 1.68
CA LYS A 136 17.66 -7.36 1.37
C LYS A 136 17.40 -8.38 2.49
N LEU A 137 16.13 -8.49 2.88
CA LEU A 137 15.66 -9.36 3.95
C LEU A 137 16.09 -10.80 3.70
N LYS A 138 16.62 -11.45 4.74
CA LYS A 138 17.08 -12.84 4.69
C LYS A 138 16.17 -13.74 5.52
N GLU A 139 16.13 -15.01 5.16
CA GLU A 139 15.49 -16.03 5.97
C GLU A 139 16.05 -16.04 7.42
N GLY A 140 15.17 -16.16 8.39
CA GLY A 140 15.50 -16.16 9.82
C GLY A 140 15.70 -14.78 10.46
N GLU A 141 15.73 -13.68 9.67
CA GLU A 141 15.76 -12.34 10.23
C GLU A 141 14.40 -11.97 10.85
N THR A 142 14.43 -11.01 11.79
CA THR A 142 13.23 -10.51 12.48
C THR A 142 12.82 -9.16 11.91
N VAL A 143 11.55 -9.02 11.50
CA VAL A 143 10.96 -7.77 10.97
C VAL A 143 9.95 -7.23 11.97
N LEU A 144 10.15 -6.01 12.45
CA LEU A 144 9.13 -5.23 13.15
C LEU A 144 8.33 -4.42 12.14
N ILE A 145 7.01 -4.62 12.10
CA ILE A 145 6.10 -3.90 11.20
C ILE A 145 5.23 -2.97 12.05
N LEU A 146 5.40 -1.67 11.89
CA LEU A 146 4.55 -0.65 12.49
C LEU A 146 3.28 -0.47 11.65
N GLY A 147 2.12 -0.18 12.29
CA GLY A 147 0.86 -0.07 11.56
C GLY A 147 0.49 -1.36 10.81
N ALA A 148 0.82 -2.50 11.40
CA ALA A 148 0.81 -3.82 10.78
C ALA A 148 -0.54 -4.25 10.22
N SER A 149 -1.64 -3.74 10.75
CA SER A 149 -3.01 -4.06 10.29
C SER A 149 -3.47 -3.28 9.06
N GLY A 150 -2.73 -2.25 8.63
CA GLY A 150 -3.06 -1.51 7.40
C GLY A 150 -2.70 -2.26 6.12
N GLY A 151 -3.08 -1.74 4.95
CA GLY A 151 -2.86 -2.40 3.66
C GLY A 151 -1.39 -2.77 3.41
N VAL A 152 -0.46 -1.81 3.56
CA VAL A 152 0.99 -2.09 3.42
C VAL A 152 1.54 -2.92 4.60
N GLY A 153 0.90 -2.87 5.77
CA GLY A 153 1.29 -3.68 6.93
C GLY A 153 0.97 -5.16 6.73
N ILE A 154 -0.27 -5.50 6.32
CA ILE A 154 -0.67 -6.88 6.02
C ILE A 154 0.18 -7.45 4.88
N SER A 155 0.38 -6.70 3.79
CA SER A 155 1.24 -7.16 2.70
C SER A 155 2.69 -7.38 3.15
N ALA A 156 3.21 -6.53 4.06
CA ALA A 156 4.54 -6.73 4.62
C ALA A 156 4.63 -7.98 5.51
N ILE A 157 3.58 -8.30 6.30
CA ILE A 157 3.50 -9.54 7.08
C ILE A 157 3.60 -10.74 6.15
N GLU A 158 2.71 -10.85 5.17
CA GLU A 158 2.64 -11.99 4.26
C GLU A 158 3.94 -12.16 3.46
N ILE A 159 4.51 -11.07 2.94
CA ILE A 159 5.76 -11.10 2.17
C ILE A 159 6.94 -11.50 3.07
N ALA A 160 7.07 -10.93 4.28
CA ALA A 160 8.13 -11.31 5.22
C ALA A 160 8.03 -12.79 5.59
N LYS A 161 6.82 -13.32 5.80
CA LYS A 161 6.59 -14.75 6.05
C LYS A 161 6.94 -15.60 4.82
N ALA A 162 6.57 -15.18 3.62
CA ALA A 162 6.94 -15.87 2.38
C ALA A 162 8.46 -15.90 2.14
N MET A 163 9.19 -14.91 2.70
CA MET A 163 10.66 -14.83 2.69
C MET A 163 11.33 -15.56 3.87
N GLY A 164 10.56 -16.23 4.76
CA GLY A 164 11.09 -17.00 5.89
C GLY A 164 11.49 -16.18 7.12
N ALA A 165 11.03 -14.93 7.26
CA ALA A 165 11.33 -14.08 8.41
C ALA A 165 10.42 -14.35 9.62
N LYS A 166 10.92 -14.00 10.83
CA LYS A 166 10.10 -13.81 12.03
C LYS A 166 9.44 -12.42 11.97
N VAL A 167 8.14 -12.35 12.20
CA VAL A 167 7.37 -11.09 12.10
C VAL A 167 6.82 -10.66 13.44
N ILE A 168 7.18 -9.45 13.87
CA ILE A 168 6.60 -8.73 15.00
C ILE A 168 5.62 -7.71 14.43
N ALA A 169 4.33 -7.90 14.63
CA ALA A 169 3.29 -6.98 14.19
C ALA A 169 2.93 -6.00 15.31
N ALA A 170 3.02 -4.70 15.04
CA ALA A 170 2.58 -3.66 15.96
C ALA A 170 1.37 -2.91 15.40
N ALA A 171 0.25 -2.91 16.15
CA ALA A 171 -1.01 -2.26 15.77
C ALA A 171 -1.64 -1.52 16.96
N SER A 172 -2.71 -0.75 16.72
CA SER A 172 -3.30 0.15 17.70
C SER A 172 -4.32 -0.48 18.64
N THR A 173 -4.81 -1.68 18.33
CA THR A 173 -5.80 -2.41 19.15
C THR A 173 -5.59 -3.91 19.05
N ASP A 174 -6.12 -4.66 20.02
CA ASP A 174 -6.03 -6.12 20.04
C ASP A 174 -6.82 -6.76 18.90
N GLU A 175 -7.98 -6.19 18.50
CA GLU A 175 -8.76 -6.70 17.38
C GLU A 175 -7.96 -6.62 16.06
N LYS A 176 -7.20 -5.54 15.86
CA LYS A 176 -6.30 -5.40 14.71
C LYS A 176 -5.15 -6.40 14.74
N LEU A 177 -4.65 -6.72 15.93
CA LEU A 177 -3.59 -7.70 16.09
C LEU A 177 -4.07 -9.13 15.82
N VAL A 178 -5.33 -9.47 16.15
CA VAL A 178 -5.94 -10.74 15.74
C VAL A 178 -5.82 -10.94 14.23
N VAL A 179 -6.18 -9.90 13.45
CA VAL A 179 -6.03 -9.95 11.98
C VAL A 179 -4.57 -10.12 11.56
N CYS A 180 -3.63 -9.38 12.18
CA CYS A 180 -2.20 -9.56 11.89
C CYS A 180 -1.73 -11.01 12.13
N LYS A 181 -2.25 -11.65 13.17
CA LYS A 181 -1.95 -13.05 13.50
C LYS A 181 -2.47 -14.02 12.43
N GLU A 182 -3.67 -13.80 11.92
CA GLU A 182 -4.28 -14.61 10.84
C GLU A 182 -3.46 -14.56 9.54
N TYR A 183 -2.75 -13.45 9.30
CA TYR A 183 -1.86 -13.27 8.14
C TYR A 183 -0.40 -13.66 8.42
N GLY A 184 -0.12 -14.26 9.58
CA GLY A 184 1.14 -14.94 9.84
C GLY A 184 2.10 -14.21 10.77
N ALA A 185 1.71 -13.13 11.45
CA ALA A 185 2.56 -12.50 12.46
C ALA A 185 2.88 -13.50 13.61
N ASP A 186 4.16 -13.57 13.99
CA ASP A 186 4.62 -14.46 15.05
C ASP A 186 4.39 -13.83 16.43
N GLU A 187 4.76 -12.55 16.58
CA GLU A 187 4.64 -11.77 17.82
C GLU A 187 3.76 -10.54 17.61
N LEU A 188 3.05 -10.11 18.64
CA LEU A 188 2.06 -9.05 18.57
C LEU A 188 2.34 -7.98 19.63
N ILE A 189 2.32 -6.69 19.24
CA ILE A 189 2.49 -5.56 20.16
C ILE A 189 1.35 -4.57 19.95
N ASN A 190 0.53 -4.36 20.99
CA ASN A 190 -0.48 -3.33 20.99
C ASN A 190 0.12 -1.98 21.44
N TYR A 191 0.50 -1.14 20.47
CA TYR A 191 1.05 0.17 20.82
C TYR A 191 -0.02 1.17 21.31
N GLY A 192 -1.31 0.84 21.21
CA GLY A 192 -2.39 1.63 21.82
C GLY A 192 -2.35 1.63 23.35
N ASN A 193 -1.64 0.67 23.96
CA ASN A 193 -1.42 0.60 25.39
C ASN A 193 -0.38 1.60 25.92
N TYR A 194 0.31 2.35 25.02
CA TYR A 194 1.41 3.26 25.40
C TYR A 194 1.14 4.69 24.94
N ASP A 195 1.31 5.64 25.84
CA ASP A 195 1.52 7.03 25.42
C ASP A 195 2.98 7.24 25.03
N LEU A 196 3.25 7.21 23.73
CA LEU A 196 4.62 7.37 23.20
C LEU A 196 5.14 8.81 23.27
N SER A 197 4.40 9.76 23.85
CA SER A 197 4.91 11.07 24.26
C SER A 197 5.51 11.03 25.66
N ASP A 198 5.17 10.02 26.47
CA ASP A 198 5.72 9.79 27.81
C ASP A 198 6.97 8.91 27.76
N ARG A 199 8.06 9.39 28.40
CA ARG A 199 9.36 8.72 28.37
C ARG A 199 9.37 7.33 29.03
N ASP A 200 8.55 7.12 30.05
CA ASP A 200 8.50 5.84 30.75
C ASP A 200 7.64 4.83 29.94
N GLN A 201 6.56 5.29 29.33
CA GLN A 201 5.76 4.47 28.42
C GLN A 201 6.56 4.03 27.18
N VAL A 202 7.41 4.91 26.64
CA VAL A 202 8.35 4.56 25.58
C VAL A 202 9.31 3.44 26.01
N LYS A 203 9.77 3.40 27.29
CA LYS A 203 10.60 2.30 27.77
C LYS A 203 9.86 0.96 27.77
N PHE A 204 8.58 0.95 28.18
CA PHE A 204 7.77 -0.26 28.15
C PHE A 204 7.53 -0.77 26.73
N PHE A 205 7.17 0.10 25.80
CA PHE A 205 7.03 -0.25 24.37
C PHE A 205 8.33 -0.86 23.82
N ARG A 206 9.48 -0.27 24.14
CA ARG A 206 10.79 -0.79 23.72
C ARG A 206 11.14 -2.12 24.40
N ALA A 207 10.72 -2.33 25.65
CA ALA A 207 10.92 -3.60 26.36
C ALA A 207 10.12 -4.73 25.69
N ASP A 208 8.89 -4.45 25.21
CA ASP A 208 8.10 -5.41 24.48
C ASP A 208 8.70 -5.74 23.12
N ILE A 209 9.24 -4.76 22.39
CA ILE A 209 9.99 -5.02 21.14
C ILE A 209 11.22 -5.90 21.43
N ALA A 210 11.96 -5.62 22.50
CA ALA A 210 13.12 -6.41 22.89
C ALA A 210 12.73 -7.85 23.23
N LYS A 211 11.64 -8.04 23.99
CA LYS A 211 11.10 -9.37 24.33
C LYS A 211 10.68 -10.13 23.08
N ALA A 212 9.91 -9.50 22.19
CA ALA A 212 9.42 -10.10 20.94
C ALA A 212 10.56 -10.48 19.96
N SER A 213 11.72 -9.81 20.07
CA SER A 213 12.93 -10.07 19.28
C SER A 213 14.02 -10.83 20.00
N ASP A 214 13.67 -11.59 21.05
CA ASP A 214 14.59 -12.44 21.83
C ASP A 214 15.81 -11.66 22.39
N GLY A 215 15.61 -10.38 22.74
CA GLY A 215 16.63 -9.46 23.27
C GLY A 215 17.61 -8.89 22.24
N LYS A 216 17.56 -9.32 20.97
CA LYS A 216 18.51 -8.93 19.91
C LYS A 216 18.11 -7.63 19.20
N GLY A 217 16.83 -7.26 19.29
CA GLY A 217 16.19 -6.23 18.47
C GLY A 217 15.88 -6.73 17.04
N PRO A 218 14.92 -6.09 16.34
CA PRO A 218 14.58 -6.45 14.96
C PRO A 218 15.71 -6.12 13.99
N ASP A 219 15.92 -6.98 12.99
CA ASP A 219 16.88 -6.76 11.91
C ASP A 219 16.35 -5.75 10.90
N VAL A 220 15.03 -5.71 10.73
CA VAL A 220 14.35 -4.76 9.84
C VAL A 220 13.19 -4.11 10.60
N ILE A 221 13.07 -2.79 10.47
CA ILE A 221 11.87 -2.04 10.87
C ILE A 221 11.18 -1.58 9.60
N TYR A 222 9.93 -1.97 9.41
CA TYR A 222 9.06 -1.53 8.34
C TYR A 222 8.13 -0.43 8.87
N ASP A 223 8.39 0.83 8.52
CA ASP A 223 7.75 1.99 9.13
C ASP A 223 6.90 2.81 8.14
N PRO A 224 5.60 2.53 8.02
CA PRO A 224 4.65 3.37 7.29
C PRO A 224 4.02 4.48 8.15
N LEU A 225 4.30 4.52 9.45
CA LEU A 225 3.66 5.44 10.39
C LEU A 225 4.39 6.77 10.53
N GLY A 226 5.70 6.74 10.70
CA GLY A 226 6.42 7.95 11.06
C GLY A 226 6.11 8.45 12.48
N ASP A 227 6.08 9.79 12.67
CA ASP A 227 5.68 10.46 13.90
C ASP A 227 6.41 9.92 15.14
N LYS A 228 5.74 9.86 16.27
CA LYS A 228 6.25 9.37 17.58
C LYS A 228 6.61 7.88 17.61
N PHE A 229 6.30 7.12 16.56
CA PHE A 229 6.60 5.68 16.49
C PHE A 229 8.03 5.38 16.04
N SER A 230 8.59 6.18 15.12
CA SER A 230 9.86 5.90 14.45
C SER A 230 11.06 5.87 15.41
N GLU A 231 11.20 6.86 16.30
CA GLU A 231 12.36 6.94 17.18
C GLU A 231 12.39 5.81 18.22
N PRO A 232 11.31 5.48 18.95
CA PRO A 232 11.28 4.33 19.85
C PRO A 232 11.60 3.00 19.15
N ALA A 233 11.05 2.78 17.95
CA ALA A 233 11.35 1.60 17.14
C ALA A 233 12.83 1.54 16.76
N LEU A 234 13.40 2.64 16.24
CA LEU A 234 14.82 2.75 15.92
C LEU A 234 15.73 2.49 17.12
N ARG A 235 15.37 2.99 18.30
CA ARG A 235 16.13 2.73 19.53
C ARG A 235 16.13 1.25 19.93
N SER A 236 15.20 0.47 19.41
CA SER A 236 15.07 -0.98 19.66
C SER A 236 15.72 -1.84 18.57
N ILE A 237 16.18 -1.24 17.46
CA ILE A 237 16.75 -1.98 16.32
C ILE A 237 17.98 -2.79 16.72
N GLY A 238 18.15 -3.96 16.13
CA GLY A 238 19.34 -4.78 16.26
C GLY A 238 20.58 -4.17 15.60
N TRP A 239 21.76 -4.65 15.95
CA TRP A 239 23.01 -4.21 15.34
C TRP A 239 23.04 -4.50 13.84
N GLY A 240 23.39 -3.51 13.04
CA GLY A 240 23.39 -3.62 11.57
C GLY A 240 22.02 -3.62 10.92
N GLY A 241 20.96 -3.33 11.69
CA GLY A 241 19.59 -3.34 11.21
C GLY A 241 19.28 -2.26 10.16
N ARG A 242 18.13 -2.38 9.51
CA ARG A 242 17.65 -1.48 8.45
C ARG A 242 16.29 -0.92 8.83
N HIS A 243 16.20 0.41 8.97
CA HIS A 243 14.94 1.13 9.21
C HIS A 243 14.38 1.60 7.87
N LEU A 244 13.34 0.97 7.39
CA LEU A 244 12.66 1.28 6.13
C LEU A 244 11.64 2.40 6.35
N VAL A 245 11.86 3.53 5.70
CA VAL A 245 10.91 4.66 5.67
C VAL A 245 9.95 4.43 4.51
N ILE A 246 8.71 4.00 4.84
CA ILE A 246 7.65 3.68 3.87
C ILE A 246 6.70 4.87 3.71
N GLY A 247 6.37 5.57 4.81
CA GLY A 247 5.42 6.67 4.81
C GLY A 247 5.29 7.34 6.17
N PHE A 248 4.31 8.25 6.28
CA PHE A 248 4.07 9.06 7.46
C PHE A 248 2.56 9.11 7.78
N ALA A 249 1.92 7.93 7.79
CA ALA A 249 0.46 7.84 7.97
C ALA A 249 -0.02 8.24 9.39
N ALA A 250 0.88 8.32 10.38
CA ALA A 250 0.52 8.77 11.71
C ALA A 250 0.45 10.29 11.86
N GLY A 251 1.03 11.07 10.94
CA GLY A 251 0.95 12.52 10.93
C GLY A 251 2.27 13.20 10.60
N GLU A 252 3.08 13.51 11.61
CA GLU A 252 4.29 14.31 11.42
C GLU A 252 5.46 13.49 10.85
N ILE A 253 6.31 14.16 10.06
CA ILE A 253 7.60 13.62 9.65
C ILE A 253 8.54 13.68 10.86
N PRO A 254 9.05 12.53 11.36
CA PRO A 254 9.83 12.48 12.58
C PRO A 254 11.22 13.17 12.42
N LYS A 255 11.66 13.86 13.47
CA LYS A 255 13.00 14.43 13.56
C LYS A 255 13.89 13.50 14.39
N ILE A 256 14.60 12.59 13.74
CA ILE A 256 15.41 11.57 14.39
C ILE A 256 16.85 12.05 14.55
N PRO A 257 17.43 12.01 15.77
CA PRO A 257 18.84 12.33 16.00
C PRO A 257 19.76 11.35 15.25
N LEU A 258 20.62 11.85 14.36
CA LEU A 258 21.51 11.03 13.52
C LEU A 258 22.50 10.17 14.31
N ASN A 259 22.89 10.59 15.53
CA ASN A 259 23.76 9.81 16.39
C ASN A 259 23.16 8.43 16.76
N LEU A 260 21.85 8.24 16.67
CA LEU A 260 21.22 6.93 16.90
C LEU A 260 21.66 5.90 15.85
N TYR A 261 21.75 6.30 14.60
CA TYR A 261 22.25 5.43 13.53
C TYR A 261 23.73 5.05 13.75
N LEU A 262 24.54 6.02 14.20
CA LEU A 262 25.96 5.78 14.53
C LEU A 262 26.11 4.74 15.63
N VAL A 263 25.44 4.93 16.78
CA VAL A 263 25.62 4.06 17.96
C VAL A 263 24.96 2.69 17.81
N LYS A 264 23.97 2.56 16.90
CA LYS A 264 23.30 1.30 16.58
C LYS A 264 23.98 0.59 15.40
N GLY A 265 24.89 1.24 14.68
CA GLY A 265 25.52 0.69 13.48
C GLY A 265 24.46 0.29 12.42
N CYS A 266 23.33 0.99 12.36
CA CYS A 266 22.19 0.66 11.49
C CYS A 266 22.03 1.65 10.34
N SER A 267 21.13 1.34 9.41
CA SER A 267 20.84 2.16 8.23
C SER A 267 19.40 2.66 8.22
N MET A 268 19.20 3.90 7.73
CA MET A 268 17.89 4.41 7.31
C MET A 268 17.77 4.26 5.80
N VAL A 269 16.68 3.67 5.33
CA VAL A 269 16.50 3.30 3.93
C VAL A 269 15.15 3.80 3.43
N GLY A 270 15.17 4.74 2.48
CA GLY A 270 13.96 5.23 1.83
C GLY A 270 13.35 4.21 0.88
N VAL A 271 12.04 4.06 0.93
CA VAL A 271 11.26 3.17 0.05
C VAL A 271 10.25 4.01 -0.73
N PHE A 272 10.64 4.47 -1.92
CA PHE A 272 9.76 5.21 -2.82
C PHE A 272 9.44 4.35 -4.05
N TRP A 273 8.47 3.45 -3.88
CA TRP A 273 8.11 2.45 -4.87
C TRP A 273 7.61 3.05 -6.19
N GLY A 274 6.82 4.14 -6.17
CA GLY A 274 6.37 4.79 -7.40
C GLY A 274 7.52 5.26 -8.29
N ALA A 275 8.61 5.79 -7.71
CA ALA A 275 9.80 6.14 -8.47
C ALA A 275 10.56 4.90 -8.98
N PHE A 276 10.60 3.82 -8.20
CA PHE A 276 11.18 2.54 -8.62
C PHE A 276 10.50 1.99 -9.87
N VAL A 277 9.17 1.95 -9.90
CA VAL A 277 8.39 1.50 -11.07
C VAL A 277 8.81 2.23 -12.35
N MET A 278 8.99 3.55 -12.27
CA MET A 278 9.37 4.36 -13.42
C MET A 278 10.85 4.21 -13.81
N ARG A 279 11.74 4.05 -12.83
CA ARG A 279 13.19 4.04 -13.06
C ARG A 279 13.74 2.66 -13.38
N GLU A 280 13.11 1.62 -12.88
CA GLU A 280 13.56 0.24 -12.97
C GLU A 280 12.40 -0.70 -13.40
N PRO A 281 11.75 -0.44 -14.55
CA PRO A 281 10.52 -1.15 -14.94
C PRO A 281 10.72 -2.67 -15.09
N GLN A 282 11.88 -3.14 -15.52
CA GLN A 282 12.16 -4.57 -15.65
C GLN A 282 12.24 -5.27 -14.28
N ASN A 283 12.87 -4.61 -13.29
CA ASN A 283 12.93 -5.14 -11.93
C ASN A 283 11.54 -5.11 -11.27
N HIS A 284 10.75 -4.07 -11.57
CA HIS A 284 9.35 -4.01 -11.12
C HIS A 284 8.53 -5.18 -11.68
N LEU A 285 8.61 -5.44 -12.99
CA LEU A 285 7.89 -6.56 -13.61
C LEU A 285 8.29 -7.89 -12.98
N ALA A 286 9.59 -8.16 -12.80
CA ALA A 286 10.06 -9.37 -12.14
C ALA A 286 9.55 -9.51 -10.69
N ASN A 287 9.43 -8.40 -9.97
CA ASN A 287 8.85 -8.38 -8.63
C ASN A 287 7.33 -8.70 -8.65
N MET A 288 6.59 -8.15 -9.61
CA MET A 288 5.16 -8.44 -9.76
C MET A 288 4.91 -9.89 -10.19
N ASP A 289 5.72 -10.45 -11.06
CA ASP A 289 5.66 -11.86 -11.45
C ASP A 289 5.88 -12.78 -10.23
N GLN A 290 6.86 -12.46 -9.38
CA GLN A 290 7.10 -13.22 -8.15
C GLN A 290 5.92 -13.14 -7.19
N LEU A 291 5.33 -11.96 -7.03
CA LEU A 291 4.16 -11.76 -6.17
C LEU A 291 2.92 -12.51 -6.70
N SER A 292 2.68 -12.46 -8.01
CA SER A 292 1.61 -13.23 -8.66
C SER A 292 1.77 -14.73 -8.43
N LYS A 293 2.99 -15.24 -8.58
CA LYS A 293 3.32 -16.64 -8.29
C LYS A 293 3.07 -16.99 -6.82
N TRP A 294 3.47 -16.16 -5.87
CA TRP A 294 3.21 -16.41 -4.45
C TRP A 294 1.71 -16.39 -4.13
N HIS A 295 0.93 -15.55 -4.81
CA HIS A 295 -0.52 -15.56 -4.69
C HIS A 295 -1.12 -16.86 -5.26
N GLU A 296 -0.66 -17.31 -6.43
CA GLU A 296 -1.10 -18.59 -7.03
C GLU A 296 -0.74 -19.79 -6.15
N GLU A 297 0.41 -19.76 -5.49
CA GLU A 297 0.87 -20.78 -4.54
C GLU A 297 0.16 -20.69 -3.16
N GLY A 298 -0.69 -19.68 -2.94
CA GLY A 298 -1.38 -19.43 -1.66
C GLY A 298 -0.46 -18.95 -0.53
N LYS A 299 0.76 -18.52 -0.83
CA LYS A 299 1.71 -17.96 0.14
C LYS A 299 1.30 -16.56 0.62
N ILE A 300 0.63 -15.79 -0.25
CA ILE A 300 0.03 -14.50 0.06
C ILE A 300 -1.43 -14.50 -0.40
N LYS A 301 -2.31 -13.87 0.39
CA LYS A 301 -3.78 -13.92 0.18
C LYS A 301 -4.34 -12.61 -0.38
N ALA A 302 -3.65 -11.49 -0.14
CA ALA A 302 -4.06 -10.14 -0.56
C ALA A 302 -5.50 -9.77 -0.16
N PRO A 303 -5.85 -9.77 1.14
CA PRO A 303 -7.23 -9.65 1.57
C PRO A 303 -7.82 -8.27 1.30
N ILE A 304 -9.06 -8.27 0.76
CA ILE A 304 -9.92 -7.11 0.71
C ILE A 304 -10.89 -7.20 1.88
N THR A 305 -10.78 -6.26 2.81
CA THR A 305 -11.57 -6.31 4.04
C THR A 305 -12.86 -5.48 3.94
N GLN A 306 -12.88 -4.52 3.04
CA GLN A 306 -14.05 -3.67 2.85
C GLN A 306 -14.18 -3.17 1.41
N MET A 307 -15.40 -3.14 0.91
CA MET A 307 -15.74 -2.58 -0.39
C MET A 307 -16.79 -1.48 -0.24
N PHE A 308 -16.62 -0.41 -0.99
CA PHE A 308 -17.58 0.68 -1.09
C PHE A 308 -17.99 0.85 -2.55
N PRO A 309 -19.25 1.19 -2.87
CA PRO A 309 -19.60 1.61 -4.21
C PRO A 309 -18.88 2.91 -4.58
N LEU A 310 -18.63 3.15 -5.86
CA LEU A 310 -17.88 4.31 -6.36
C LEU A 310 -18.40 5.64 -5.78
N GLU A 311 -19.73 5.78 -5.67
CA GLU A 311 -20.40 6.96 -5.15
C GLU A 311 -20.05 7.25 -3.68
N LYS A 312 -19.47 6.28 -2.97
CA LYS A 312 -19.04 6.36 -1.56
C LYS A 312 -17.51 6.49 -1.42
N ALA A 313 -16.82 6.98 -2.46
CA ALA A 313 -15.37 7.17 -2.41
C ALA A 313 -14.92 8.10 -1.29
N ALA A 314 -15.68 9.16 -0.98
CA ALA A 314 -15.39 10.03 0.14
C ALA A 314 -15.44 9.27 1.48
N ASP A 315 -16.46 8.42 1.70
CA ASP A 315 -16.59 7.63 2.91
C ASP A 315 -15.42 6.64 3.05
N ALA A 316 -14.94 6.05 1.93
CA ALA A 316 -13.79 5.15 1.90
C ALA A 316 -12.49 5.86 2.30
N LEU A 317 -12.27 7.09 1.81
CA LEU A 317 -11.11 7.92 2.17
C LEU A 317 -11.18 8.37 3.64
N ASP A 318 -12.35 8.77 4.13
CA ASP A 318 -12.57 9.12 5.54
C ASP A 318 -12.36 7.91 6.46
N HIS A 319 -12.68 6.69 6.01
CA HIS A 319 -12.41 5.46 6.75
C HIS A 319 -10.90 5.24 6.95
N ILE A 320 -10.07 5.54 5.93
CA ILE A 320 -8.61 5.51 6.03
C ILE A 320 -8.11 6.60 7.00
N LEU A 321 -8.57 7.84 6.84
CA LEU A 321 -8.17 8.98 7.68
C LEU A 321 -8.52 8.77 9.15
N ALA A 322 -9.66 8.13 9.42
CA ALA A 322 -10.09 7.76 10.76
C ALA A 322 -9.30 6.56 11.35
N ARG A 323 -8.32 6.01 10.63
CA ARG A 323 -7.51 4.83 11.02
C ARG A 323 -8.35 3.59 11.35
N LYS A 324 -9.54 3.48 10.74
CA LYS A 324 -10.45 2.33 10.90
C LYS A 324 -10.10 1.18 9.94
N ALA A 325 -9.39 1.48 8.86
CA ALA A 325 -9.03 0.50 7.84
C ALA A 325 -8.17 -0.64 8.43
N VAL A 326 -8.56 -1.86 8.11
CA VAL A 326 -7.81 -3.10 8.34
C VAL A 326 -7.62 -3.74 6.96
N GLY A 327 -6.39 -4.08 6.56
CA GLY A 327 -6.13 -4.56 5.19
C GLY A 327 -6.43 -3.51 4.12
N LYS A 328 -6.94 -3.96 2.98
CA LYS A 328 -7.23 -3.11 1.81
C LYS A 328 -8.72 -2.83 1.64
N ILE A 329 -8.99 -1.66 1.09
CA ILE A 329 -10.32 -1.17 0.73
C ILE A 329 -10.37 -1.02 -0.78
N ALA A 330 -11.46 -1.47 -1.40
CA ALA A 330 -11.75 -1.28 -2.81
C ALA A 330 -13.01 -0.44 -3.03
N LEU A 331 -13.02 0.37 -4.08
CA LEU A 331 -14.25 0.90 -4.68
C LEU A 331 -14.73 -0.07 -5.76
N THR A 332 -16.05 -0.23 -5.88
CA THR A 332 -16.66 -1.02 -6.94
C THR A 332 -17.52 -0.12 -7.81
N THR A 333 -17.50 -0.35 -9.12
CA THR A 333 -18.30 0.37 -10.10
C THR A 333 -19.56 -0.41 -10.47
N SER A 334 -20.39 0.15 -11.38
CA SER A 334 -21.54 -0.55 -11.95
C SER A 334 -21.16 -1.80 -12.77
N PHE A 335 -19.91 -1.91 -13.23
CA PHE A 335 -19.39 -3.07 -13.96
C PHE A 335 -18.92 -4.21 -13.06
N TYR A 336 -18.81 -4.01 -11.74
CA TYR A 336 -18.26 -5.01 -10.83
C TYR A 336 -19.04 -6.32 -10.88
N LYS A 337 -18.34 -7.40 -11.18
CA LYS A 337 -18.83 -8.78 -11.11
C LYS A 337 -18.02 -9.52 -10.04
N LYS A 338 -18.74 -10.22 -9.16
CA LYS A 338 -18.11 -11.10 -8.15
C LYS A 338 -17.48 -12.31 -8.83
#